data_1542d3bc13feed69acbfbfccac25b51e
#
_entry.id   1542d3bc13feed69acbfbfccac25b51e
#
_cell.length_a   1.000
_cell.length_b   1.000
_cell.length_c   1.000
_cell.angle_alpha   90.00
_cell.angle_beta   90.00
_cell.angle_gamma   90.00
#
_symmetry.space_group_name_H-M   'P 1'
#
loop_
_entity.id
_entity.type
_entity.pdbx_description
1 polymer ?
#
loop_
_entity_poly.entity_id
_entity_poly.type
_entity_poly.pdbx_seq_one_letter_code
_entity_poly.pdbx_strand_id
1 'polypeptide(L)'
;AITVWDFNTGKYVDINGSEIYPAASIIKVPVLINLFKTIEANGLSIYDEMTLTNYYKASGSGNLQYAASGKNYTIDKLAKTMIEDSDNSATNMLMSKLGSMTAVNTAIRSWGIPNTHVQTWLPDLTGTNFTTTNDMATMLFNLDNPNFLSINSREYIVDYMSHVKNDRLIPQGLGKGATFLHKTGDIGTMLGDAGIVYMPNGKKYIVVIMAKRPYNSPLGKQFIQQASKLIYEGMLNTY
;
A
#
# COMPACT_ATOMS: atom_id res chain seq x y z
N ALA A 1 8.56 13.42 2.78
CA ALA A 1 7.17 13.76 3.11
C ALA A 1 6.67 12.85 4.22
N ILE A 2 5.84 13.40 5.11
CA ILE A 2 5.21 12.68 6.22
C ILE A 2 3.77 13.16 6.35
N THR A 3 2.82 12.23 6.41
CA THR A 3 1.44 12.50 6.82
C THR A 3 1.06 11.56 7.96
N VAL A 4 0.56 12.12 9.07
CA VAL A 4 0.05 11.38 10.22
C VAL A 4 -1.38 11.86 10.49
N TRP A 5 -2.29 10.94 10.74
CA TRP A 5 -3.66 11.25 11.12
C TRP A 5 -4.09 10.44 12.34
N ASP A 6 -4.48 11.13 13.41
CA ASP A 6 -4.99 10.52 14.63
C ASP A 6 -6.50 10.31 14.53
N PHE A 7 -6.97 9.07 14.53
CA PHE A 7 -8.41 8.76 14.47
C PHE A 7 -9.17 9.18 15.73
N ASN A 8 -8.52 9.27 16.89
CA ASN A 8 -9.17 9.57 18.15
C ASN A 8 -9.46 11.06 18.29
N THR A 9 -8.57 11.91 17.82
CA THR A 9 -8.67 13.37 17.99
C THR A 9 -8.99 14.12 16.70
N GLY A 10 -8.82 13.48 15.54
CA GLY A 10 -8.89 14.13 14.23
C GLY A 10 -7.72 15.06 13.92
N LYS A 11 -6.73 15.13 14.81
CA LYS A 11 -5.52 15.93 14.56
C LYS A 11 -4.62 15.24 13.53
N TYR A 12 -3.88 16.05 12.78
CA TYR A 12 -2.97 15.55 11.77
C TYR A 12 -1.65 16.34 11.75
N VAL A 13 -0.63 15.70 11.21
CA VAL A 13 0.66 16.30 10.86
C VAL A 13 0.86 16.13 9.37
N ASP A 14 1.19 17.22 8.70
CA ASP A 14 1.53 17.26 7.27
C ASP A 14 2.89 17.93 7.10
N ILE A 15 3.88 17.16 6.63
CA ILE A 15 5.20 17.66 6.25
C ILE A 15 5.41 17.34 4.78
N ASN A 16 5.24 18.33 3.91
CA ASN A 16 5.33 18.21 2.46
C ASN A 16 4.39 17.11 1.87
N GLY A 17 3.22 16.90 2.53
CA GLY A 17 2.33 15.80 2.22
C GLY A 17 1.71 15.83 0.83
N SER A 18 1.70 16.98 0.17
CA SER A 18 1.24 17.16 -1.22
C SER A 18 2.35 17.01 -2.26
N GLU A 19 3.61 16.81 -1.84
CA GLU A 19 4.72 16.59 -2.77
C GLU A 19 4.57 15.22 -3.46
N ILE A 20 4.77 15.22 -4.78
CA ILE A 20 4.69 14.00 -5.60
C ILE A 20 5.96 13.17 -5.44
N TYR A 21 5.77 11.90 -5.15
CA TYR A 21 6.80 10.88 -5.03
C TYR A 21 6.56 9.72 -5.98
N PRO A 22 7.61 9.07 -6.50
CA PRO A 22 7.47 7.73 -7.06
C PRO A 22 6.79 6.82 -6.05
N ALA A 23 5.73 6.12 -6.47
CA ALA A 23 4.94 5.29 -5.55
C ALA A 23 5.62 3.97 -5.19
N ALA A 24 6.50 3.47 -6.05
CA ALA A 24 7.04 2.11 -5.95
C ALA A 24 5.91 1.10 -5.63
N SER A 25 6.17 0.14 -4.75
CA SER A 25 5.16 -0.87 -4.37
C SER A 25 4.03 -0.35 -3.47
N ILE A 26 4.07 0.90 -2.99
CA ILE A 26 2.94 1.50 -2.26
C ILE A 26 1.73 1.64 -3.21
N ILE A 27 1.94 1.74 -4.53
CA ILE A 27 0.86 1.76 -5.54
C ILE A 27 -0.06 0.52 -5.48
N LYS A 28 0.35 -0.57 -4.83
CA LYS A 28 -0.45 -1.78 -4.65
C LYS A 28 -1.63 -1.58 -3.70
N VAL A 29 -1.58 -0.56 -2.84
CA VAL A 29 -2.71 -0.20 -1.96
C VAL A 29 -3.94 0.23 -2.76
N PRO A 30 -3.89 1.23 -3.65
CA PRO A 30 -5.05 1.58 -4.48
C PRO A 30 -5.48 0.45 -5.42
N VAL A 31 -4.57 -0.40 -5.90
CA VAL A 31 -4.94 -1.59 -6.70
C VAL A 31 -5.77 -2.56 -5.85
N LEU A 32 -5.38 -2.80 -4.59
CA LEU A 32 -6.12 -3.65 -3.66
C LEU A 32 -7.51 -3.08 -3.33
N ILE A 33 -7.59 -1.79 -3.05
CA ILE A 33 -8.87 -1.11 -2.78
C ILE A 33 -9.80 -1.24 -4.00
N ASN A 34 -9.29 -0.98 -5.21
CA ASN A 34 -10.07 -1.10 -6.43
C ASN A 34 -10.57 -2.53 -6.67
N LEU A 35 -9.73 -3.53 -6.35
CA LEU A 35 -10.12 -4.92 -6.44
C LEU A 35 -11.37 -5.20 -5.58
N PHE A 36 -11.34 -4.81 -4.31
CA PHE A 36 -12.47 -5.07 -3.41
C PHE A 36 -13.70 -4.25 -3.75
N LYS A 37 -13.55 -3.02 -4.22
CA LYS A 37 -14.69 -2.25 -4.75
C LYS A 37 -15.32 -2.91 -5.99
N THR A 38 -14.52 -3.51 -6.84
CA THR A 38 -15.01 -4.25 -8.01
C THR A 38 -15.73 -5.53 -7.58
N ILE A 39 -15.24 -6.23 -6.57
CA ILE A 39 -15.90 -7.40 -5.97
C ILE A 39 -17.27 -7.00 -5.39
N GLU A 40 -17.35 -5.92 -4.62
CA GLU A 40 -18.61 -5.41 -4.05
C GLU A 40 -19.65 -5.01 -5.11
N ALA A 41 -19.19 -4.52 -6.25
CA ALA A 41 -20.03 -4.21 -7.39
C ALA A 41 -20.46 -5.47 -8.20
N ASN A 42 -20.21 -6.69 -7.68
CA ASN A 42 -20.44 -7.97 -8.35
C ASN A 42 -19.72 -8.13 -9.71
N GLY A 43 -18.63 -7.36 -9.90
CA GLY A 43 -17.79 -7.46 -11.10
C GLY A 43 -16.82 -8.63 -11.08
N LEU A 44 -16.48 -9.13 -9.89
CA LEU A 44 -15.49 -10.19 -9.64
C LEU A 44 -15.83 -10.98 -8.38
N SER A 45 -15.27 -12.20 -8.28
CA SER A 45 -15.22 -12.98 -7.05
C SER A 45 -13.76 -13.21 -6.62
N ILE A 46 -13.52 -13.27 -5.31
CA ILE A 46 -12.20 -13.68 -4.78
C ILE A 46 -11.81 -15.10 -5.20
N TYR A 47 -12.80 -15.93 -5.57
CA TYR A 47 -12.60 -17.31 -6.02
C TYR A 47 -12.38 -17.42 -7.53
N ASP A 48 -12.58 -16.34 -8.29
CA ASP A 48 -12.25 -16.32 -9.71
C ASP A 48 -10.78 -16.62 -9.90
N GLU A 49 -10.44 -17.31 -11.00
CA GLU A 49 -9.07 -17.66 -11.32
C GLU A 49 -8.50 -16.84 -12.46
N MET A 50 -7.20 -16.66 -12.44
CA MET A 50 -6.40 -16.14 -13.56
C MET A 50 -5.24 -17.07 -13.86
N THR A 51 -4.98 -17.28 -15.14
CA THR A 51 -3.82 -18.05 -15.59
C THR A 51 -2.58 -17.16 -15.66
N LEU A 52 -1.50 -17.53 -14.97
CA LEU A 52 -0.20 -16.88 -15.09
C LEU A 52 0.38 -17.17 -16.49
N THR A 53 0.62 -16.12 -17.25
CA THR A 53 1.32 -16.20 -18.54
C THR A 53 2.62 -15.42 -18.49
N ASN A 54 3.50 -15.62 -19.49
CA ASN A 54 4.75 -14.84 -19.60
C ASN A 54 4.48 -13.33 -19.73
N TYR A 55 3.31 -12.93 -20.23
CA TYR A 55 2.89 -11.54 -20.35
C TYR A 55 2.82 -10.81 -19.01
N TYR A 56 2.41 -11.49 -17.94
CA TYR A 56 2.27 -10.90 -16.60
C TYR A 56 3.53 -10.98 -15.75
N LYS A 57 4.48 -11.85 -16.12
CA LYS A 57 5.70 -12.04 -15.33
C LYS A 57 6.53 -10.76 -15.30
N ALA A 58 6.88 -10.37 -14.09
CA ALA A 58 7.60 -9.14 -13.82
C ALA A 58 8.71 -9.40 -12.81
N SER A 59 9.90 -8.92 -13.12
CA SER A 59 11.08 -9.05 -12.25
C SER A 59 10.98 -8.20 -10.97
N GLY A 60 11.93 -8.34 -10.08
CA GLY A 60 12.03 -7.60 -8.83
C GLY A 60 11.37 -8.36 -7.69
N SER A 61 10.32 -7.80 -7.07
CA SER A 61 9.68 -8.41 -5.90
C SER A 61 8.73 -9.55 -6.26
N GLY A 62 8.70 -10.56 -5.39
CA GLY A 62 7.80 -11.69 -5.46
C GLY A 62 8.35 -12.88 -6.26
N ASN A 63 7.67 -14.01 -6.12
CA ASN A 63 8.12 -15.31 -6.63
C ASN A 63 7.35 -15.80 -7.87
N LEU A 64 6.23 -15.17 -8.23
CA LEU A 64 5.47 -15.61 -9.41
C LEU A 64 6.25 -15.46 -10.72
N GLN A 65 7.25 -14.58 -10.77
CA GLN A 65 8.17 -14.47 -11.91
C GLN A 65 8.88 -15.78 -12.24
N TYR A 66 9.11 -16.66 -11.26
CA TYR A 66 9.80 -17.95 -11.40
C TYR A 66 8.82 -19.12 -11.57
N ALA A 67 7.53 -18.92 -11.36
CA ALA A 67 6.54 -19.98 -11.46
C ALA A 67 6.32 -20.38 -12.94
N ALA A 68 5.90 -21.63 -13.17
CA ALA A 68 5.57 -22.10 -14.52
C ALA A 68 4.37 -21.32 -15.08
N SER A 69 4.46 -20.92 -16.36
CA SER A 69 3.31 -20.38 -17.08
C SER A 69 2.24 -21.46 -17.30
N GLY A 70 0.97 -21.05 -17.38
CA GLY A 70 -0.17 -21.94 -17.49
C GLY A 70 -0.78 -22.34 -16.14
N LYS A 71 -0.18 -21.96 -15.02
CA LYS A 71 -0.71 -22.24 -13.68
C LYS A 71 -1.79 -21.22 -13.31
N ASN A 72 -2.91 -21.71 -12.76
CA ASN A 72 -4.02 -20.88 -12.29
C ASN A 72 -3.81 -20.44 -10.82
N TYR A 73 -4.27 -19.23 -10.54
CA TYR A 73 -4.28 -18.63 -9.21
C TYR A 73 -5.60 -17.92 -8.98
N THR A 74 -6.21 -18.11 -7.81
CA THR A 74 -7.40 -17.36 -7.42
C THR A 74 -7.09 -15.87 -7.22
N ILE A 75 -8.08 -15.01 -7.37
CA ILE A 75 -7.98 -13.58 -7.08
C ILE A 75 -7.52 -13.34 -5.63
N ASP A 76 -8.05 -14.11 -4.67
CA ASP A 76 -7.61 -14.12 -3.27
C ASP A 76 -6.09 -14.34 -3.17
N LYS A 77 -5.59 -15.43 -3.77
CA LYS A 77 -4.16 -15.75 -3.73
C LYS A 77 -3.29 -14.69 -4.37
N LEU A 78 -3.76 -14.10 -5.48
CA LEU A 78 -3.04 -13.02 -6.14
C LEU A 78 -3.01 -11.76 -5.28
N ALA A 79 -4.13 -11.35 -4.68
CA ALA A 79 -4.22 -10.17 -3.82
C ALA A 79 -3.33 -10.31 -2.59
N LYS A 80 -3.40 -11.47 -1.92
CA LYS A 80 -2.54 -11.81 -0.78
C LYS A 80 -1.06 -11.73 -1.16
N THR A 81 -0.67 -12.40 -2.23
CA THR A 81 0.73 -12.41 -2.71
C THR A 81 1.21 -11.02 -3.15
N MET A 82 0.33 -10.22 -3.78
CA MET A 82 0.62 -8.83 -4.15
C MET A 82 1.00 -7.98 -2.95
N ILE A 83 0.31 -8.14 -1.83
CA ILE A 83 0.51 -7.31 -0.64
C ILE A 83 1.62 -7.86 0.27
N GLU A 84 1.52 -9.12 0.67
CA GLU A 84 2.45 -9.74 1.63
C GLU A 84 3.88 -9.89 1.10
N ASP A 85 4.01 -10.43 -0.12
CA ASP A 85 5.29 -10.65 -0.81
C ASP A 85 5.70 -9.47 -1.69
N SER A 86 4.81 -8.48 -1.83
CA SER A 86 4.98 -7.38 -2.79
C SER A 86 5.17 -7.87 -4.24
N ASP A 87 4.53 -8.97 -4.65
CA ASP A 87 4.74 -9.61 -5.94
C ASP A 87 4.28 -8.74 -7.12
N ASN A 88 5.20 -8.45 -8.02
CA ASN A 88 4.95 -7.60 -9.19
C ASN A 88 4.10 -8.30 -10.26
N SER A 89 4.29 -9.61 -10.44
CA SER A 89 3.51 -10.40 -11.41
C SER A 89 2.06 -10.51 -10.97
N ALA A 90 1.80 -10.76 -9.68
CA ALA A 90 0.44 -10.73 -9.11
C ALA A 90 -0.22 -9.36 -9.31
N THR A 91 0.54 -8.27 -9.11
CA THR A 91 0.02 -6.92 -9.32
C THR A 91 -0.40 -6.69 -10.77
N ASN A 92 0.44 -7.09 -11.72
CA ASN A 92 0.14 -6.95 -13.14
C ASN A 92 -1.10 -7.78 -13.55
N MET A 93 -1.22 -9.01 -13.04
CA MET A 93 -2.40 -9.85 -13.26
C MET A 93 -3.66 -9.14 -12.76
N LEU A 94 -3.64 -8.63 -11.52
CA LEU A 94 -4.81 -7.96 -10.93
C LEU A 94 -5.15 -6.64 -11.64
N MET A 95 -4.18 -5.81 -12.00
CA MET A 95 -4.43 -4.60 -12.80
C MET A 95 -5.06 -4.92 -14.16
N SER A 96 -4.61 -6.02 -14.81
CA SER A 96 -5.23 -6.49 -16.05
C SER A 96 -6.68 -6.95 -15.83
N LYS A 97 -6.94 -7.69 -14.75
CA LYS A 97 -8.30 -8.16 -14.39
C LYS A 97 -9.25 -6.99 -14.10
N LEU A 98 -8.75 -5.92 -13.55
CA LEU A 98 -9.49 -4.66 -13.30
C LEU A 98 -9.76 -3.83 -14.56
N GLY A 99 -9.31 -4.29 -15.72
CA GLY A 99 -9.59 -3.71 -17.02
C GLY A 99 -8.47 -2.88 -17.63
N SER A 100 -7.51 -2.42 -16.90
CA SER A 100 -6.27 -1.75 -17.34
C SER A 100 -5.77 -0.72 -16.30
N MET A 101 -4.61 -0.13 -16.53
CA MET A 101 -4.14 1.03 -15.76
C MET A 101 -5.13 2.21 -15.84
N THR A 102 -5.77 2.43 -17.00
CA THR A 102 -6.77 3.49 -17.17
C THR A 102 -7.98 3.27 -16.26
N ALA A 103 -8.47 2.03 -16.18
CA ALA A 103 -9.60 1.70 -15.29
C ALA A 103 -9.23 1.90 -13.81
N VAL A 104 -8.03 1.45 -13.40
CA VAL A 104 -7.50 1.69 -12.04
C VAL A 104 -7.41 3.18 -11.74
N ASN A 105 -6.87 3.99 -12.65
CA ASN A 105 -6.76 5.43 -12.47
C ASN A 105 -8.12 6.12 -12.41
N THR A 106 -9.10 5.66 -13.19
CA THR A 106 -10.47 6.19 -13.16
C THR A 106 -11.11 5.93 -11.79
N ALA A 107 -10.92 4.74 -11.25
CA ALA A 107 -11.39 4.41 -9.91
C ALA A 107 -10.71 5.30 -8.83
N ILE A 108 -9.38 5.41 -8.85
CA ILE A 108 -8.63 6.27 -7.92
C ILE A 108 -9.17 7.71 -7.93
N ARG A 109 -9.36 8.30 -9.11
CA ARG A 109 -9.91 9.66 -9.24
C ARG A 109 -11.32 9.76 -8.69
N SER A 110 -12.17 8.74 -8.88
CA SER A 110 -13.55 8.74 -8.37
C SER A 110 -13.64 8.74 -6.84
N TRP A 111 -12.56 8.38 -6.15
CA TRP A 111 -12.47 8.45 -4.68
C TRP A 111 -11.98 9.81 -4.16
N GLY A 112 -11.79 10.79 -5.04
CA GLY A 112 -11.25 12.10 -4.66
C GLY A 112 -9.74 12.10 -4.42
N ILE A 113 -9.00 11.21 -5.07
CA ILE A 113 -7.54 11.04 -4.96
C ILE A 113 -6.89 11.59 -6.24
N PRO A 114 -6.45 12.86 -6.26
CA PRO A 114 -6.02 13.52 -7.49
C PRO A 114 -4.57 13.25 -7.89
N ASN A 115 -3.68 12.97 -6.93
CA ASN A 115 -2.24 12.94 -7.15
C ASN A 115 -1.65 11.53 -7.07
N THR A 116 -2.48 10.50 -7.26
CA THR A 116 -2.04 9.10 -7.34
C THR A 116 -2.37 8.54 -8.71
N HIS A 117 -1.35 7.99 -9.39
CA HIS A 117 -1.51 7.55 -10.77
C HIS A 117 -0.62 6.37 -11.13
N VAL A 118 -1.19 5.39 -11.82
CA VAL A 118 -0.50 4.24 -12.42
C VAL A 118 -0.20 4.57 -13.88
N GLN A 119 1.07 4.72 -14.23
CA GLN A 119 1.51 5.01 -15.60
C GLN A 119 2.12 3.82 -16.32
N THR A 120 2.67 2.87 -15.56
CA THR A 120 3.33 1.70 -16.12
C THR A 120 3.07 0.44 -15.30
N TRP A 121 3.18 -0.70 -15.97
CA TRP A 121 3.22 -2.01 -15.32
C TRP A 121 4.45 -2.15 -14.42
N LEU A 122 4.37 -3.00 -13.42
CA LEU A 122 5.53 -3.30 -12.60
C LEU A 122 6.47 -4.29 -13.31
N PRO A 123 7.80 -4.18 -13.08
CA PRO A 123 8.46 -3.24 -12.18
C PRO A 123 8.55 -1.83 -12.76
N ASP A 124 8.29 -0.83 -11.94
CA ASP A 124 8.48 0.59 -12.29
C ASP A 124 9.77 1.10 -11.64
N LEU A 125 10.91 0.77 -12.25
CA LEU A 125 12.22 1.14 -11.69
C LEU A 125 12.58 2.61 -11.93
N THR A 126 11.92 3.26 -12.87
CA THR A 126 12.10 4.69 -13.19
C THR A 126 11.23 5.59 -12.33
N GLY A 127 10.23 5.02 -11.60
CA GLY A 127 9.37 5.75 -10.69
C GLY A 127 8.32 6.63 -11.37
N THR A 128 7.72 6.11 -12.45
CA THR A 128 6.69 6.81 -13.21
C THR A 128 5.29 6.68 -12.58
N ASN A 129 5.04 5.61 -11.84
CA ASN A 129 3.86 5.52 -10.98
C ASN A 129 4.09 6.44 -9.78
N PHE A 130 3.14 7.30 -9.48
CA PHE A 130 3.34 8.31 -8.45
C PHE A 130 2.16 8.42 -7.47
N THR A 131 2.44 8.97 -6.31
CA THR A 131 1.49 9.28 -5.24
C THR A 131 2.00 10.42 -4.36
N THR A 132 1.19 10.83 -3.39
CA THR A 132 1.56 11.73 -2.30
C THR A 132 1.26 11.07 -0.96
N THR A 133 1.89 11.53 0.12
CA THR A 133 1.57 10.99 1.45
C THR A 133 0.15 11.37 1.89
N ASN A 134 -0.38 12.51 1.45
CA ASN A 134 -1.77 12.93 1.71
C ASN A 134 -2.78 12.05 0.97
N ASP A 135 -2.55 11.75 -0.32
CA ASP A 135 -3.42 10.86 -1.08
C ASP A 135 -3.47 9.46 -0.44
N MET A 136 -2.29 8.95 -0.05
CA MET A 136 -2.19 7.65 0.57
C MET A 136 -2.87 7.63 1.95
N ALA A 137 -2.68 8.67 2.76
CA ALA A 137 -3.37 8.80 4.04
C ALA A 137 -4.90 8.87 3.88
N THR A 138 -5.39 9.58 2.86
CA THR A 138 -6.82 9.64 2.53
C THR A 138 -7.37 8.27 2.14
N MET A 139 -6.65 7.49 1.33
CA MET A 139 -7.04 6.12 0.98
C MET A 139 -7.10 5.20 2.22
N LEU A 140 -6.10 5.30 3.10
CA LEU A 140 -6.07 4.53 4.35
C LEU A 140 -7.18 4.95 5.32
N PHE A 141 -7.51 6.24 5.39
CA PHE A 141 -8.66 6.74 6.15
C PHE A 141 -9.98 6.16 5.64
N ASN A 142 -10.14 6.11 4.33
CA ASN A 142 -11.32 5.55 3.69
C ASN A 142 -11.49 4.04 3.97
N LEU A 143 -10.43 3.29 4.25
CA LEU A 143 -10.55 1.88 4.66
C LEU A 143 -11.35 1.71 5.97
N ASP A 144 -11.37 2.71 6.82
CA ASP A 144 -12.15 2.68 8.07
C ASP A 144 -13.61 3.12 7.88
N ASN A 145 -13.95 3.68 6.73
CA ASN A 145 -15.28 4.19 6.42
C ASN A 145 -16.20 3.07 5.91
N PRO A 146 -17.28 2.70 6.65
CA PRO A 146 -18.21 1.64 6.24
C PRO A 146 -19.00 1.97 4.96
N ASN A 147 -19.11 3.25 4.59
CA ASN A 147 -19.74 3.67 3.35
C ASN A 147 -18.80 3.58 2.14
N PHE A 148 -17.49 3.41 2.37
CA PHE A 148 -16.51 3.28 1.30
C PHE A 148 -16.27 1.81 0.93
N LEU A 149 -16.11 0.93 1.92
CA LEU A 149 -15.96 -0.51 1.75
C LEU A 149 -16.78 -1.26 2.81
N SER A 150 -17.38 -2.38 2.42
CA SER A 150 -18.08 -3.27 3.35
C SER A 150 -17.14 -3.85 4.41
N ILE A 151 -17.69 -4.33 5.51
CA ILE A 151 -16.89 -4.97 6.56
C ILE A 151 -16.12 -6.17 6.04
N ASN A 152 -16.74 -7.00 5.20
CA ASN A 152 -16.08 -8.18 4.63
C ASN A 152 -14.85 -7.82 3.78
N SER A 153 -14.98 -6.83 2.90
CA SER A 153 -13.85 -6.34 2.08
C SER A 153 -12.73 -5.78 2.94
N ARG A 154 -13.08 -5.05 4.00
CA ARG A 154 -12.10 -4.49 4.95
C ARG A 154 -11.36 -5.58 5.70
N GLU A 155 -12.04 -6.66 6.12
CA GLU A 155 -11.40 -7.80 6.80
C GLU A 155 -10.33 -8.45 5.92
N TYR A 156 -10.59 -8.67 4.63
CA TYR A 156 -9.56 -9.17 3.70
C TYR A 156 -8.37 -8.21 3.56
N ILE A 157 -8.64 -6.92 3.39
CA ILE A 157 -7.58 -5.91 3.26
C ILE A 157 -6.73 -5.85 4.53
N VAL A 158 -7.37 -5.87 5.70
CA VAL A 158 -6.72 -5.90 7.02
C VAL A 158 -5.85 -7.15 7.15
N ASP A 159 -6.39 -8.34 6.80
CA ASP A 159 -5.62 -9.58 6.85
C ASP A 159 -4.35 -9.47 6.00
N TYR A 160 -4.47 -9.09 4.72
CA TYR A 160 -3.31 -9.03 3.83
C TYR A 160 -2.27 -7.98 4.27
N MET A 161 -2.72 -6.79 4.68
CA MET A 161 -1.83 -5.71 5.10
C MET A 161 -1.17 -5.97 6.46
N SER A 162 -1.76 -6.81 7.31
CA SER A 162 -1.17 -7.21 8.60
C SER A 162 -0.06 -8.26 8.46
N HIS A 163 0.04 -8.93 7.30
CA HIS A 163 1.01 -10.00 7.03
C HIS A 163 2.11 -9.59 6.03
N VAL A 164 2.31 -8.29 5.83
CA VAL A 164 3.41 -7.78 4.99
C VAL A 164 4.75 -8.24 5.55
N LYS A 165 5.53 -8.97 4.73
CA LYS A 165 6.81 -9.59 5.17
C LYS A 165 7.94 -8.60 5.38
N ASN A 166 7.87 -7.44 4.74
CA ASN A 166 8.91 -6.41 4.85
C ASN A 166 8.57 -5.39 5.94
N ASP A 167 9.02 -5.67 7.15
CA ASP A 167 8.81 -4.87 8.37
C ASP A 167 9.97 -3.93 8.72
N ARG A 168 10.92 -3.74 7.81
CA ARG A 168 12.19 -3.04 8.07
C ARG A 168 12.10 -1.51 8.22
N LEU A 169 10.94 -0.90 8.02
CA LEU A 169 10.77 0.57 8.00
C LEU A 169 10.01 1.07 9.24
N ILE A 170 8.77 1.51 9.07
CA ILE A 170 7.94 2.02 10.17
C ILE A 170 7.84 1.04 11.34
N PRO A 171 7.65 -0.28 11.16
CA PRO A 171 7.58 -1.22 12.28
C PRO A 171 8.75 -1.14 13.26
N GLN A 172 9.94 -0.81 12.78
CA GLN A 172 11.15 -0.71 13.63
C GLN A 172 11.15 0.47 14.60
N GLY A 173 10.26 1.44 14.40
CA GLY A 173 10.09 2.60 15.31
C GLY A 173 8.89 2.44 16.25
N LEU A 174 8.09 1.37 16.11
CA LEU A 174 6.90 1.17 16.93
C LEU A 174 7.24 0.53 18.27
N GLY A 175 6.45 0.86 19.29
CA GLY A 175 6.58 0.25 20.61
C GLY A 175 6.02 -1.17 20.68
N LYS A 176 6.41 -1.90 21.73
CA LYS A 176 5.98 -3.29 21.96
C LYS A 176 4.45 -3.41 22.00
N GLY A 177 3.92 -4.38 21.29
CA GLY A 177 2.49 -4.71 21.23
C GLY A 177 1.70 -3.85 20.25
N ALA A 178 2.32 -2.89 19.56
CA ALA A 178 1.68 -2.22 18.43
C ALA A 178 1.57 -3.17 17.23
N THR A 179 0.47 -3.07 16.48
CA THR A 179 0.30 -3.76 15.19
C THR A 179 0.23 -2.74 14.07
N PHE A 180 0.68 -3.12 12.86
CA PHE A 180 0.76 -2.21 11.73
C PHE A 180 0.23 -2.87 10.46
N LEU A 181 -0.85 -2.33 9.93
CA LEU A 181 -1.39 -2.71 8.62
C LEU A 181 -0.71 -1.82 7.59
N HIS A 182 0.13 -2.37 6.70
CA HIS A 182 0.96 -1.50 5.88
C HIS A 182 1.34 -2.03 4.50
N LYS A 183 1.99 -1.17 3.73
CA LYS A 183 2.67 -1.51 2.49
C LYS A 183 3.92 -0.67 2.32
N THR A 184 5.05 -1.34 2.13
CA THR A 184 6.34 -0.71 1.81
C THR A 184 6.52 -0.48 0.32
N GLY A 185 7.35 0.50 -0.05
CA GLY A 185 7.82 0.74 -1.42
C GLY A 185 9.30 1.09 -1.47
N ASP A 186 10.03 0.54 -2.44
CA ASP A 186 11.45 0.79 -2.66
C ASP A 186 11.80 0.64 -4.16
N ILE A 187 12.41 1.67 -4.74
CA ILE A 187 12.98 1.66 -6.10
C ILE A 187 14.42 2.19 -6.12
N GLY A 188 15.12 2.12 -5.00
CA GLY A 188 16.49 2.59 -4.88
C GLY A 188 16.60 4.11 -4.61
N THR A 189 15.98 4.95 -5.41
CA THR A 189 15.97 6.43 -5.23
C THR A 189 14.86 6.94 -4.32
N MET A 190 13.83 6.12 -4.08
CA MET A 190 12.72 6.40 -3.15
C MET A 190 12.49 5.19 -2.24
N LEU A 191 12.25 5.48 -0.96
CA LEU A 191 11.88 4.52 0.06
C LEU A 191 10.67 5.06 0.81
N GLY A 192 9.68 4.21 1.08
CA GLY A 192 8.49 4.62 1.81
C GLY A 192 7.73 3.48 2.45
N ASP A 193 6.87 3.83 3.39
CA ASP A 193 5.97 2.93 4.08
C ASP A 193 4.67 3.68 4.41
N ALA A 194 3.53 3.01 4.27
CA ALA A 194 2.22 3.61 4.44
C ALA A 194 1.27 2.62 5.12
N GLY A 195 0.58 3.07 6.17
CA GLY A 195 -0.32 2.16 6.86
C GLY A 195 -1.04 2.75 8.07
N ILE A 196 -1.71 1.87 8.81
CA ILE A 196 -2.48 2.16 10.01
C ILE A 196 -1.86 1.43 11.21
N VAL A 197 -1.47 2.19 12.22
CA VAL A 197 -0.95 1.66 13.49
C VAL A 197 -2.09 1.51 14.49
N TYR A 198 -2.16 0.35 15.12
CA TYR A 198 -2.98 0.08 16.30
C TYR A 198 -2.07 -0.04 17.52
N MET A 199 -2.27 0.83 18.50
CA MET A 199 -1.47 0.87 19.72
C MET A 199 -2.10 0.03 20.83
N PRO A 200 -1.31 -0.53 21.77
CA PRO A 200 -1.83 -1.33 22.88
C PRO A 200 -2.81 -0.57 23.82
N ASN A 201 -2.72 0.74 23.83
CA ASN A 201 -3.61 1.61 24.63
C ASN A 201 -4.93 1.93 23.93
N GLY A 202 -5.24 1.28 22.80
CA GLY A 202 -6.46 1.47 22.02
C GLY A 202 -6.43 2.64 21.04
N LYS A 203 -5.34 3.44 21.02
CA LYS A 203 -5.17 4.50 20.01
C LYS A 203 -4.88 3.91 18.65
N LYS A 204 -5.32 4.64 17.62
CA LYS A 204 -5.19 4.26 16.23
C LYS A 204 -4.82 5.49 15.40
N TYR A 205 -3.81 5.36 14.54
CA TYR A 205 -3.41 6.46 13.67
C TYR A 205 -2.91 5.95 12.31
N ILE A 206 -3.07 6.78 11.30
CA ILE A 206 -2.46 6.61 9.98
C ILE A 206 -1.06 7.22 10.03
N VAL A 207 -0.10 6.57 9.39
CA VAL A 207 1.23 7.10 9.15
C VAL A 207 1.70 6.74 7.75
N VAL A 208 2.10 7.75 7.00
CA VAL A 208 2.71 7.60 5.67
C VAL A 208 4.01 8.39 5.67
N ILE A 209 5.12 7.72 5.37
CA ILE A 209 6.45 8.34 5.29
C ILE A 209 7.08 7.95 3.95
N MET A 210 7.48 8.94 3.17
CA MET A 210 8.18 8.76 1.89
C MET A 210 9.44 9.61 1.86
N ALA A 211 10.56 9.00 1.47
CA ALA A 211 11.87 9.65 1.45
C ALA A 211 12.57 9.44 0.11
N LYS A 212 12.89 10.52 -0.60
CA LYS A 212 13.85 10.50 -1.70
C LYS A 212 15.26 10.35 -1.11
N ARG A 213 16.11 9.56 -1.77
CA ARG A 213 17.46 9.26 -1.28
C ARG A 213 18.43 9.05 -2.44
N PRO A 214 19.74 9.26 -2.25
CA PRO A 214 20.74 8.70 -3.16
C PRO A 214 20.53 7.20 -3.30
N TYR A 215 20.82 6.66 -4.48
CA TYR A 215 20.49 5.28 -4.83
C TYR A 215 20.95 4.29 -3.74
N ASN A 216 19.98 3.57 -3.16
CA ASN A 216 20.15 2.60 -2.08
C ASN A 216 20.84 3.14 -0.81
N SER A 217 20.88 4.46 -0.60
CA SER A 217 21.43 5.04 0.62
C SER A 217 20.69 4.52 1.87
N PRO A 218 21.40 4.09 2.92
CA PRO A 218 20.78 3.64 4.18
C PRO A 218 20.11 4.79 4.96
N LEU A 219 20.44 6.05 4.66
CA LEU A 219 19.90 7.22 5.35
C LEU A 219 18.38 7.31 5.25
N GLY A 220 17.79 6.91 4.08
CA GLY A 220 16.34 6.87 3.92
C GLY A 220 15.67 5.90 4.90
N LYS A 221 16.25 4.71 5.11
CA LYS A 221 15.77 3.74 6.11
C LYS A 221 15.89 4.28 7.52
N GLN A 222 17.04 4.84 7.87
CA GLN A 222 17.28 5.42 9.21
C GLN A 222 16.29 6.55 9.50
N PHE A 223 16.08 7.45 8.52
CA PHE A 223 15.11 8.53 8.65
C PHE A 223 13.69 8.01 8.95
N ILE A 224 13.21 7.02 8.17
CA ILE A 224 11.85 6.47 8.35
C ILE A 224 11.72 5.82 9.74
N GLN A 225 12.70 5.05 10.18
CA GLN A 225 12.69 4.41 11.48
C GLN A 225 12.70 5.43 12.64
N GLN A 226 13.51 6.46 12.55
CA GLN A 226 13.57 7.53 13.57
C GLN A 226 12.29 8.37 13.59
N ALA A 227 11.78 8.76 12.43
CA ALA A 227 10.50 9.46 12.32
C ALA A 227 9.35 8.65 12.90
N SER A 228 9.27 7.35 12.57
CA SER A 228 8.28 6.43 13.13
C SER A 228 8.35 6.38 14.66
N LYS A 229 9.54 6.29 15.23
CA LYS A 229 9.74 6.28 16.68
C LYS A 229 9.25 7.57 17.34
N LEU A 230 9.64 8.73 16.80
CA LEU A 230 9.20 10.03 17.32
C LEU A 230 7.67 10.21 17.23
N ILE A 231 7.07 9.78 16.13
CA ILE A 231 5.61 9.80 15.95
C ILE A 231 4.94 8.92 17.00
N TYR A 232 5.41 7.67 17.17
CA TYR A 232 4.85 6.74 18.14
C TYR A 232 4.94 7.27 19.58
N GLU A 233 6.09 7.81 19.97
CA GLU A 233 6.29 8.45 21.29
C GLU A 233 5.38 9.68 21.49
N GLY A 234 5.21 10.49 20.43
CA GLY A 234 4.26 11.61 20.44
C GLY A 234 2.82 11.14 20.63
N MET A 235 2.41 10.07 19.93
CA MET A 235 1.07 9.48 20.06
C MET A 235 0.83 8.88 21.45
N LEU A 236 1.85 8.35 22.13
CA LEU A 236 1.71 7.89 23.52
C LEU A 236 1.35 9.03 24.47
N ASN A 237 1.91 10.21 24.27
CA ASN A 237 1.79 11.38 25.13
C ASN A 237 0.60 12.29 24.79
N THR A 238 -0.11 12.04 23.71
CA THR A 238 -1.32 12.79 23.33
C THR A 238 -2.51 12.30 24.16
N TYR A 239 -3.27 13.21 24.79
CA TYR A 239 -4.43 12.89 25.63
C TYR A 239 -5.67 12.61 24.80
#